data_94379ef289184314b41576c310abd9f4
#
_entry.id   94379ef289184314b41576c310abd9f4
#
_cell.length_a   1.000
_cell.length_b   1.000
_cell.length_c   1.000
_cell.angle_alpha   90.00
_cell.angle_beta   90.00
_cell.angle_gamma   90.00
#
_symmetry.space_group_name_H-M   'P 1'
#
loop_
_entity.id
_entity.type
_entity.pdbx_description
1 polymer ?
#
loop_
_entity_poly.entity_id
_entity_poly.type
_entity_poly.pdbx_seq_one_letter_code
_entity_poly.pdbx_strand_id
1 'polypeptide(L)'
;LAAGLNDDVNLLKIDPKLNTKINDLIDYKPNAIFICVPTPMNEDFSQDISILIDVIKKINALNLQSLIIIKSTVLPKYIIEIEKQISEFIYNPEFLREKHANQDFIDSKLIVFGQNNTSAKKLEEIYRDHSKCICTDYIYTDAIAASLIKYSINSFLATKVTFFNELNSLFNQSGTEESWDNFILAIANDPRIGNSHMQVPGHDGRLGFGGACLPKDSNAFNIYSEEVGEPLSLLKKVIKTNNKIRAKYNVKTLRELEQNIKYDEE
;
A
#
# COMPACT_ATOMS: atom_id res chain seq x y z
N LEU A 1 -0.06 -7.51 9.67
CA LEU A 1 -0.45 -7.03 10.99
C LEU A 1 -0.60 -8.17 12.01
N ALA A 2 -1.51 -9.14 11.78
CA ALA A 2 -1.80 -10.20 12.77
C ALA A 2 -0.56 -10.96 13.28
N ALA A 3 0.41 -11.25 12.41
CA ALA A 3 1.67 -11.90 12.79
C ALA A 3 2.63 -10.98 13.56
N GLY A 4 2.41 -9.68 13.48
CA GLY A 4 3.21 -8.67 14.20
C GLY A 4 2.64 -8.24 15.54
N LEU A 5 1.48 -8.75 15.96
CA LEU A 5 0.95 -8.54 17.30
C LEU A 5 1.63 -9.49 18.31
N ASN A 6 1.65 -9.09 19.58
CA ASN A 6 2.17 -9.92 20.65
C ASN A 6 1.26 -11.14 20.89
N ASP A 7 1.82 -12.20 21.47
CA ASP A 7 1.13 -13.47 21.63
C ASP A 7 0.04 -13.43 22.73
N ASP A 8 0.06 -12.41 23.60
CA ASP A 8 -0.94 -12.15 24.64
C ASP A 8 -2.17 -11.39 24.12
N VAL A 9 -2.14 -10.92 22.87
CA VAL A 9 -3.28 -10.24 22.24
C VAL A 9 -4.34 -11.25 21.86
N ASN A 10 -5.54 -11.10 22.44
CA ASN A 10 -6.69 -11.86 21.99
C ASN A 10 -7.13 -11.35 20.62
N LEU A 11 -7.01 -12.18 19.57
CA LEU A 11 -7.20 -11.82 18.19
C LEU A 11 -8.28 -12.65 17.50
N LEU A 12 -9.35 -11.98 17.06
CA LEU A 12 -10.34 -12.55 16.15
C LEU A 12 -10.06 -12.09 14.71
N LYS A 13 -9.90 -13.04 13.81
CA LYS A 13 -9.75 -12.78 12.36
C LYS A 13 -11.10 -12.95 11.67
N ILE A 14 -11.59 -11.90 11.03
CA ILE A 14 -12.80 -11.92 10.22
C ILE A 14 -12.40 -11.99 8.76
N ASP A 15 -12.62 -13.15 8.13
CA ASP A 15 -12.30 -13.39 6.72
C ASP A 15 -13.25 -14.45 6.16
N PRO A 16 -13.89 -14.23 5.00
CA PRO A 16 -14.75 -15.25 4.37
C PRO A 16 -14.06 -16.61 4.18
N LYS A 17 -12.73 -16.62 3.95
CA LYS A 17 -11.94 -17.84 3.82
C LYS A 17 -11.81 -18.63 5.14
N LEU A 18 -12.05 -17.98 6.29
CA LEU A 18 -12.04 -18.59 7.62
C LEU A 18 -13.44 -18.94 8.13
N ASN A 19 -14.48 -18.73 7.32
CA ASN A 19 -15.90 -18.89 7.71
C ASN A 19 -16.31 -18.02 8.92
N THR A 20 -15.62 -16.91 9.17
CA THR A 20 -15.96 -15.92 10.20
C THR A 20 -16.74 -14.76 9.60
N LYS A 21 -17.57 -14.11 10.41
CA LYS A 21 -18.49 -13.06 9.96
C LYS A 21 -18.32 -11.79 10.81
N ILE A 22 -18.66 -10.64 10.24
CA ILE A 22 -18.63 -9.35 10.96
C ILE A 22 -19.51 -9.39 12.21
N ASN A 23 -20.63 -10.13 12.18
CA ASN A 23 -21.51 -10.28 13.33
C ASN A 23 -20.87 -10.99 14.53
N ASP A 24 -19.81 -11.77 14.33
CA ASP A 24 -19.07 -12.43 15.42
C ASP A 24 -18.40 -11.39 16.35
N LEU A 25 -18.22 -10.15 15.88
CA LEU A 25 -17.73 -9.03 16.68
C LEU A 25 -18.68 -8.65 17.83
N ILE A 26 -19.98 -8.96 17.75
CA ILE A 26 -20.97 -8.64 18.80
C ILE A 26 -20.64 -9.35 20.09
N ASP A 27 -20.31 -10.65 20.01
CA ASP A 27 -19.97 -11.46 21.17
C ASP A 27 -18.50 -11.25 21.59
N TYR A 28 -17.64 -11.02 20.62
CA TYR A 28 -16.20 -10.80 20.86
C TYR A 28 -15.87 -9.46 21.53
N LYS A 29 -16.61 -8.38 21.23
CA LYS A 29 -16.47 -7.01 21.77
C LYS A 29 -15.02 -6.50 21.75
N PRO A 30 -14.40 -6.34 20.57
CA PRO A 30 -13.02 -5.92 20.45
C PRO A 30 -12.81 -4.48 20.94
N ASN A 31 -11.62 -4.20 21.49
CA ASN A 31 -11.19 -2.84 21.80
C ASN A 31 -10.83 -2.05 20.52
N ALA A 32 -10.30 -2.76 19.51
CA ALA A 32 -9.90 -2.17 18.23
C ALA A 32 -10.24 -3.11 17.06
N ILE A 33 -10.65 -2.52 15.94
CA ILE A 33 -10.97 -3.22 14.69
C ILE A 33 -10.07 -2.67 13.57
N PHE A 34 -9.20 -3.52 13.04
CA PHE A 34 -8.35 -3.20 11.90
C PHE A 34 -9.00 -3.67 10.60
N ILE A 35 -9.34 -2.75 9.71
CA ILE A 35 -9.93 -3.03 8.40
C ILE A 35 -8.82 -3.10 7.37
N CYS A 36 -8.57 -4.31 6.85
CA CYS A 36 -7.46 -4.63 5.93
C CYS A 36 -7.98 -5.29 4.64
N VAL A 37 -9.10 -4.83 4.12
CA VAL A 37 -9.73 -5.40 2.93
C VAL A 37 -9.06 -4.91 1.64
N PRO A 38 -9.13 -5.68 0.53
CA PRO A 38 -8.59 -5.24 -0.75
C PRO A 38 -9.39 -4.04 -1.31
N THR A 39 -8.67 -3.21 -2.07
CA THR A 39 -9.23 -2.11 -2.87
C THR A 39 -8.72 -2.26 -4.31
N PRO A 40 -9.31 -3.17 -5.10
CA PRO A 40 -8.76 -3.55 -6.40
C PRO A 40 -8.90 -2.44 -7.46
N MET A 41 -8.30 -2.69 -8.62
CA MET A 41 -8.41 -1.82 -9.79
C MET A 41 -9.73 -2.11 -10.53
N ASN A 42 -10.44 -1.06 -10.93
CA ASN A 42 -11.58 -1.12 -11.84
C ASN A 42 -11.14 -1.29 -13.31
N GLU A 43 -12.13 -1.48 -14.20
CA GLU A 43 -11.91 -1.57 -15.65
C GLU A 43 -11.27 -0.29 -16.23
N ASP A 44 -11.60 0.86 -15.69
CA ASP A 44 -11.09 2.19 -16.05
C ASP A 44 -9.80 2.59 -15.30
N PHE A 45 -9.14 1.64 -14.65
CA PHE A 45 -7.94 1.82 -13.82
C PHE A 45 -8.16 2.64 -12.54
N SER A 46 -9.36 3.08 -12.24
CA SER A 46 -9.71 3.72 -10.97
C SER A 46 -9.67 2.71 -9.82
N GLN A 47 -9.78 3.19 -8.60
CA GLN A 47 -9.83 2.35 -7.40
C GLN A 47 -11.26 1.93 -7.08
N ASP A 48 -11.49 0.64 -6.84
CA ASP A 48 -12.73 0.12 -6.27
C ASP A 48 -12.63 0.06 -4.74
N ILE A 49 -13.54 0.78 -4.06
CA ILE A 49 -13.67 0.77 -2.60
C ILE A 49 -14.96 0.10 -2.12
N SER A 50 -15.70 -0.56 -2.98
CA SER A 50 -17.02 -1.14 -2.67
C SER A 50 -16.98 -2.10 -1.49
N ILE A 51 -15.96 -2.98 -1.44
CA ILE A 51 -15.76 -3.93 -0.34
C ILE A 51 -15.51 -3.17 0.98
N LEU A 52 -14.66 -2.14 0.95
CA LEU A 52 -14.33 -1.35 2.12
C LEU A 52 -15.58 -0.64 2.67
N ILE A 53 -16.35 0.01 1.82
CA ILE A 53 -17.59 0.70 2.20
C ILE A 53 -18.63 -0.28 2.77
N ASP A 54 -18.79 -1.45 2.17
CA ASP A 54 -19.69 -2.50 2.69
C ASP A 54 -19.29 -2.95 4.09
N VAL A 55 -17.99 -3.20 4.31
CA VAL A 55 -17.45 -3.61 5.62
C VAL A 55 -17.64 -2.50 6.65
N ILE A 56 -17.36 -1.23 6.31
CA ILE A 56 -17.56 -0.09 7.21
C ILE A 56 -19.03 0.02 7.60
N LYS A 57 -19.95 -0.05 6.66
CA LYS A 57 -21.39 0.01 6.95
C LYS A 57 -21.84 -1.11 7.88
N LYS A 58 -21.38 -2.34 7.65
CA LYS A 58 -21.70 -3.49 8.50
C LYS A 58 -21.15 -3.32 9.92
N ILE A 59 -19.90 -2.86 10.08
CA ILE A 59 -19.30 -2.61 11.39
C ILE A 59 -20.03 -1.47 12.11
N ASN A 60 -20.33 -0.37 11.42
CA ASN A 60 -21.04 0.77 12.00
C ASN A 60 -22.44 0.37 12.50
N ALA A 61 -23.15 -0.51 11.79
CA ALA A 61 -24.46 -1.01 12.20
C ALA A 61 -24.45 -1.82 13.50
N LEU A 62 -23.29 -2.35 13.92
CA LEU A 62 -23.15 -3.08 15.18
C LEU A 62 -23.08 -2.17 16.42
N ASN A 63 -22.89 -0.86 16.25
CA ASN A 63 -22.78 0.13 17.32
C ASN A 63 -21.76 -0.24 18.42
N LEU A 64 -20.62 -0.82 18.02
CA LEU A 64 -19.56 -1.21 18.95
C LEU A 64 -18.74 0.00 19.41
N GLN A 65 -18.31 -0.03 20.67
CA GLN A 65 -17.42 0.97 21.25
C GLN A 65 -15.94 0.60 20.99
N SER A 66 -15.61 0.33 19.73
CA SER A 66 -14.28 -0.10 19.31
C SER A 66 -13.56 1.02 18.57
N LEU A 67 -12.24 1.09 18.72
CA LEU A 67 -11.40 1.95 17.88
C LEU A 67 -11.38 1.37 16.45
N ILE A 68 -11.79 2.17 15.47
CA ILE A 68 -11.79 1.74 14.06
C ILE A 68 -10.52 2.22 13.36
N ILE A 69 -9.77 1.29 12.80
CA ILE A 69 -8.51 1.56 12.10
C ILE A 69 -8.62 1.05 10.66
N ILE A 70 -8.48 1.95 9.69
CA ILE A 70 -8.50 1.60 8.27
C ILE A 70 -7.06 1.52 7.77
N LYS A 71 -6.64 0.30 7.40
CA LYS A 71 -5.32 0.02 6.83
C LYS A 71 -5.35 -0.16 5.32
N SER A 72 -6.52 -0.42 4.74
CA SER A 72 -6.70 -0.51 3.30
C SER A 72 -6.21 0.77 2.62
N THR A 73 -5.53 0.65 1.49
CA THR A 73 -5.07 1.82 0.72
C THR A 73 -6.27 2.53 0.11
N VAL A 74 -6.42 3.83 0.37
CA VAL A 74 -7.59 4.63 -0.01
C VAL A 74 -7.15 6.00 -0.50
N LEU A 75 -7.67 6.45 -1.67
CA LEU A 75 -7.44 7.79 -2.21
C LEU A 75 -8.07 8.90 -1.33
N PRO A 76 -7.53 10.14 -1.37
CA PRO A 76 -8.05 11.26 -0.59
C PRO A 76 -9.56 11.49 -0.78
N LYS A 77 -10.06 11.42 -2.01
CA LYS A 77 -11.50 11.58 -2.31
C LYS A 77 -12.39 10.59 -1.56
N TYR A 78 -11.92 9.38 -1.35
CA TYR A 78 -12.65 8.33 -0.65
C TYR A 78 -12.52 8.42 0.87
N ILE A 79 -11.49 9.07 1.40
CA ILE A 79 -11.44 9.43 2.82
C ILE A 79 -12.65 10.30 3.18
N ILE A 80 -12.95 11.31 2.35
CA ILE A 80 -14.13 12.19 2.52
C ILE A 80 -15.46 11.40 2.44
N GLU A 81 -15.50 10.36 1.61
CA GLU A 81 -16.68 9.46 1.52
C GLU A 81 -16.83 8.59 2.77
N ILE A 82 -15.72 8.07 3.30
CA ILE A 82 -15.70 7.26 4.53
C ILE A 82 -16.14 8.09 5.74
N GLU A 83 -15.71 9.34 5.85
CA GLU A 83 -16.12 10.27 6.92
C GLU A 83 -17.64 10.48 6.99
N LYS A 84 -18.35 10.32 5.87
CA LYS A 84 -19.83 10.36 5.84
C LYS A 84 -20.47 9.08 6.38
N GLN A 85 -19.74 7.96 6.40
CA GLN A 85 -20.25 6.66 6.86
C GLN A 85 -19.93 6.39 8.33
N ILE A 86 -18.80 6.91 8.82
CA ILE A 86 -18.31 6.69 10.17
C ILE A 86 -17.66 7.96 10.70
N SER A 87 -18.10 8.41 11.87
CA SER A 87 -17.68 9.69 12.44
C SER A 87 -16.29 9.67 13.04
N GLU A 88 -15.80 8.52 13.47
CA GLU A 88 -14.50 8.39 14.12
C GLU A 88 -13.76 7.14 13.64
N PHE A 89 -12.62 7.33 12.99
CA PHE A 89 -11.69 6.28 12.58
C PHE A 89 -10.28 6.83 12.50
N ILE A 90 -9.29 5.96 12.47
CA ILE A 90 -7.91 6.32 12.18
C ILE A 90 -7.54 5.71 10.83
N TYR A 91 -7.07 6.54 9.91
CA TYR A 91 -6.44 6.03 8.69
C TYR A 91 -4.97 5.71 8.98
N ASN A 92 -4.61 4.45 8.85
CA ASN A 92 -3.26 3.97 9.16
C ASN A 92 -2.74 3.11 8.00
N PRO A 93 -2.33 3.73 6.89
CA PRO A 93 -1.80 3.00 5.73
C PRO A 93 -0.56 2.19 6.10
N GLU A 94 -0.29 1.15 5.33
CA GLU A 94 0.87 0.29 5.50
C GLU A 94 1.90 0.51 4.38
N PHE A 95 3.18 0.27 4.67
CA PHE A 95 4.31 0.48 3.74
C PHE A 95 5.15 -0.80 3.59
N LEU A 96 4.49 -1.96 3.63
CA LEU A 96 5.12 -3.27 3.67
C LEU A 96 5.32 -3.84 2.26
N ARG A 97 6.45 -4.53 2.06
CA ARG A 97 6.66 -5.35 0.85
C ARG A 97 5.98 -6.70 1.03
N GLU A 98 5.20 -7.12 0.07
CA GLU A 98 4.35 -8.31 0.17
C GLU A 98 5.13 -9.57 0.64
N LYS A 99 6.28 -9.85 0.02
CA LYS A 99 7.11 -11.04 0.35
C LYS A 99 7.76 -10.98 1.74
N HIS A 100 7.90 -9.80 2.31
CA HIS A 100 8.60 -9.55 3.57
C HIS A 100 7.69 -8.91 4.62
N ALA A 101 6.37 -8.94 4.41
CA ALA A 101 5.39 -8.16 5.17
C ALA A 101 5.50 -8.32 6.69
N ASN A 102 5.79 -9.52 7.20
CA ASN A 102 5.94 -9.74 8.63
C ASN A 102 7.19 -9.05 9.18
N GLN A 103 8.33 -9.22 8.50
CA GLN A 103 9.58 -8.59 8.94
C GLN A 103 9.53 -7.08 8.74
N ASP A 104 9.00 -6.63 7.59
CA ASP A 104 8.84 -5.20 7.33
C ASP A 104 7.91 -4.51 8.34
N PHE A 105 6.92 -5.23 8.89
CA PHE A 105 6.09 -4.71 9.98
C PHE A 105 6.89 -4.55 11.27
N ILE A 106 7.68 -5.56 11.65
CA ILE A 106 8.50 -5.53 12.85
C ILE A 106 9.55 -4.42 12.74
N ASP A 107 10.26 -4.35 11.62
CA ASP A 107 11.35 -3.40 11.37
C ASP A 107 10.86 -2.04 10.81
N SER A 108 9.56 -1.79 10.86
CA SER A 108 8.97 -0.57 10.28
C SER A 108 9.57 0.67 10.95
N LYS A 109 10.02 1.61 10.10
CA LYS A 109 10.52 2.93 10.52
C LYS A 109 9.54 4.06 10.20
N LEU A 110 8.43 3.73 9.55
CA LEU A 110 7.42 4.69 9.14
C LEU A 110 6.04 4.14 9.49
N ILE A 111 5.42 4.74 10.49
CA ILE A 111 4.03 4.53 10.85
C ILE A 111 3.34 5.87 10.83
N VAL A 112 2.27 5.97 10.05
CA VAL A 112 1.50 7.21 9.87
C VAL A 112 0.10 7.01 10.43
N PHE A 113 -0.32 7.90 11.30
CA PHE A 113 -1.68 8.00 11.82
C PHE A 113 -2.37 9.20 11.19
N GLY A 114 -3.36 8.94 10.34
CA GLY A 114 -4.22 9.95 9.72
C GLY A 114 -5.30 10.44 10.67
N GLN A 115 -4.90 10.78 11.87
CA GLN A 115 -5.64 11.47 12.92
C GLN A 115 -4.63 12.00 13.94
N ASN A 116 -4.94 13.12 14.57
CA ASN A 116 -4.12 13.70 15.65
C ASN A 116 -5.01 14.02 16.85
N ASN A 117 -5.59 13.00 17.46
CA ASN A 117 -6.50 13.09 18.58
C ASN A 117 -6.23 11.98 19.61
N THR A 118 -7.09 11.87 20.62
CA THR A 118 -7.00 10.83 21.66
C THR A 118 -7.04 9.40 21.08
N SER A 119 -7.79 9.19 20.00
CA SER A 119 -7.89 7.87 19.36
C SER A 119 -6.57 7.45 18.72
N ALA A 120 -5.83 8.40 18.10
CA ALA A 120 -4.50 8.14 17.58
C ALA A 120 -3.50 7.73 18.67
N LYS A 121 -3.61 8.34 19.87
CA LYS A 121 -2.79 7.94 21.03
C LYS A 121 -3.08 6.51 21.50
N LYS A 122 -4.34 6.10 21.50
CA LYS A 122 -4.70 4.70 21.80
C LYS A 122 -4.11 3.73 20.76
N LEU A 123 -4.08 4.11 19.49
CA LEU A 123 -3.45 3.29 18.46
C LEU A 123 -1.92 3.22 18.65
N GLU A 124 -1.27 4.33 19.03
CA GLU A 124 0.14 4.32 19.40
C GLU A 124 0.42 3.32 20.53
N GLU A 125 -0.41 3.31 21.59
CA GLU A 125 -0.31 2.35 22.71
C GLU A 125 -0.41 0.90 22.21
N ILE A 126 -1.34 0.62 21.29
CA ILE A 126 -1.44 -0.73 20.66
C ILE A 126 -0.15 -1.11 19.93
N TYR A 127 0.44 -0.20 19.15
CA TYR A 127 1.70 -0.48 18.46
C TYR A 127 2.86 -0.68 19.43
N ARG A 128 2.99 0.17 20.45
CA ARG A 128 4.08 0.13 21.44
C ARG A 128 3.99 -1.06 22.39
N ASP A 129 2.80 -1.31 22.95
CA ASP A 129 2.64 -2.23 24.07
C ASP A 129 2.15 -3.62 23.65
N HIS A 130 1.48 -3.72 22.48
CA HIS A 130 0.83 -4.94 21.99
C HIS A 130 1.30 -5.43 20.63
N SER A 131 2.40 -4.87 20.11
CA SER A 131 2.99 -5.35 18.85
C SER A 131 4.49 -5.56 18.95
N LYS A 132 5.02 -6.38 18.03
CA LYS A 132 6.46 -6.63 17.86
C LYS A 132 7.16 -5.52 17.03
N CYS A 133 6.44 -4.48 16.65
CA CYS A 133 6.98 -3.37 15.86
C CYS A 133 7.96 -2.54 16.70
N ILE A 134 9.17 -2.32 16.17
CA ILE A 134 10.22 -1.57 16.86
C ILE A 134 10.15 -0.05 16.62
N CYS A 135 9.18 0.43 15.86
CA CYS A 135 9.02 1.85 15.58
C CYS A 135 8.69 2.63 16.85
N THR A 136 9.41 3.70 17.10
CA THR A 136 9.21 4.63 18.22
C THR A 136 8.78 6.02 17.75
N ASP A 137 8.97 6.32 16.47
CA ASP A 137 8.66 7.63 15.88
C ASP A 137 7.42 7.52 14.99
N TYR A 138 6.28 7.98 15.51
CA TYR A 138 5.01 7.98 14.81
C TYR A 138 4.73 9.34 14.16
N ILE A 139 4.22 9.34 12.94
CA ILE A 139 3.80 10.54 12.23
C ILE A 139 2.30 10.71 12.42
N TYR A 140 1.91 11.84 13.00
CA TYR A 140 0.52 12.26 13.16
C TYR A 140 0.19 13.32 12.11
N THR A 141 -0.87 13.08 11.35
CA THR A 141 -1.34 14.02 10.34
C THR A 141 -2.86 13.85 10.16
N ASP A 142 -3.50 14.58 9.26
CA ASP A 142 -4.88 14.27 8.87
C ASP A 142 -4.93 13.06 7.91
N ALA A 143 -6.13 12.50 7.76
CA ALA A 143 -6.31 11.28 6.96
C ALA A 143 -6.06 11.49 5.46
N ILE A 144 -6.31 12.69 4.95
CA ILE A 144 -6.04 13.06 3.56
C ILE A 144 -4.52 13.10 3.31
N ALA A 145 -3.76 13.76 4.19
CA ALA A 145 -2.31 13.81 4.09
C ALA A 145 -1.68 12.41 4.26
N ALA A 146 -2.20 11.56 5.18
CA ALA A 146 -1.75 10.19 5.32
C ALA A 146 -1.99 9.37 4.04
N SER A 147 -3.12 9.59 3.36
CA SER A 147 -3.40 9.01 2.05
C SER A 147 -2.40 9.49 1.00
N LEU A 148 -2.17 10.79 0.89
CA LEU A 148 -1.19 11.35 -0.05
C LEU A 148 0.22 10.81 0.20
N ILE A 149 0.65 10.65 1.46
CA ILE A 149 1.94 10.03 1.83
C ILE A 149 2.02 8.62 1.25
N LYS A 150 0.99 7.79 1.43
CA LYS A 150 0.96 6.42 0.92
C LYS A 150 1.10 6.38 -0.60
N TYR A 151 0.29 7.16 -1.32
CA TYR A 151 0.31 7.17 -2.79
C TYR A 151 1.60 7.79 -3.35
N SER A 152 2.13 8.83 -2.72
CA SER A 152 3.39 9.46 -3.12
C SER A 152 4.56 8.49 -3.03
N ILE A 153 4.66 7.73 -1.93
CA ILE A 153 5.72 6.72 -1.75
C ILE A 153 5.59 5.64 -2.83
N ASN A 154 4.41 5.05 -3.03
CA ASN A 154 4.25 3.99 -4.01
C ASN A 154 4.51 4.49 -5.45
N SER A 155 4.05 5.69 -5.80
CA SER A 155 4.29 6.29 -7.12
C SER A 155 5.76 6.64 -7.34
N PHE A 156 6.47 7.12 -6.31
CA PHE A 156 7.91 7.35 -6.38
C PHE A 156 8.67 6.02 -6.56
N LEU A 157 8.30 4.97 -5.85
CA LEU A 157 8.92 3.65 -6.01
C LEU A 157 8.66 3.07 -7.40
N ALA A 158 7.47 3.24 -7.97
CA ALA A 158 7.16 2.87 -9.35
C ALA A 158 8.04 3.64 -10.36
N THR A 159 8.23 4.94 -10.13
CA THR A 159 9.13 5.79 -10.93
C THR A 159 10.56 5.28 -10.86
N LYS A 160 11.03 4.96 -9.66
CA LYS A 160 12.38 4.43 -9.44
C LYS A 160 12.60 3.10 -10.16
N VAL A 161 11.66 2.15 -10.08
CA VAL A 161 11.74 0.89 -10.83
C VAL A 161 11.82 1.14 -12.33
N THR A 162 11.00 2.03 -12.86
CA THR A 162 11.00 2.36 -14.29
C THR A 162 12.32 2.97 -14.72
N PHE A 163 12.87 3.93 -13.94
CA PHE A 163 14.16 4.54 -14.19
C PHE A 163 15.29 3.49 -14.26
N PHE A 164 15.36 2.57 -13.29
CA PHE A 164 16.41 1.54 -13.28
C PHE A 164 16.23 0.50 -14.38
N ASN A 165 15.01 0.25 -14.87
CA ASN A 165 14.80 -0.60 -16.05
C ASN A 165 15.32 0.08 -17.34
N GLU A 166 15.07 1.39 -17.53
CA GLU A 166 15.62 2.13 -18.67
C GLU A 166 17.15 2.25 -18.55
N LEU A 167 17.67 2.52 -17.36
CA LEU A 167 19.10 2.59 -17.10
C LEU A 167 19.81 1.26 -17.37
N ASN A 168 19.19 0.13 -17.03
CA ASN A 168 19.74 -1.19 -17.34
C ASN A 168 19.86 -1.41 -18.86
N SER A 169 18.87 -0.97 -19.64
CA SER A 169 18.97 -1.01 -21.10
C SER A 169 20.11 -0.17 -21.64
N LEU A 170 20.30 1.05 -21.11
CA LEU A 170 21.41 1.94 -21.47
C LEU A 170 22.75 1.32 -21.06
N PHE A 171 22.86 0.78 -19.85
CA PHE A 171 24.06 0.13 -19.32
C PHE A 171 24.52 -0.99 -20.24
N ASN A 172 23.60 -1.87 -20.66
CA ASN A 172 23.92 -2.99 -21.55
C ASN A 172 24.39 -2.54 -22.95
N GLN A 173 24.05 -1.31 -23.38
CA GLN A 173 24.51 -0.73 -24.66
C GLN A 173 25.74 0.15 -24.54
N SER A 174 26.20 0.44 -23.34
CA SER A 174 27.31 1.39 -23.10
C SER A 174 28.70 0.85 -23.45
N GLY A 175 28.81 -0.47 -23.64
CA GLY A 175 30.09 -1.13 -23.90
C GLY A 175 30.98 -1.29 -22.65
N THR A 176 30.46 -1.05 -21.46
CA THR A 176 31.20 -1.30 -20.20
C THR A 176 31.39 -2.80 -19.99
N GLU A 177 32.52 -3.18 -19.39
CA GLU A 177 32.83 -4.56 -18.97
C GLU A 177 32.33 -4.85 -17.53
N GLU A 178 31.82 -3.82 -16.84
CA GLU A 178 31.34 -3.97 -15.45
C GLU A 178 30.04 -4.76 -15.41
N SER A 179 29.79 -5.44 -14.28
CA SER A 179 28.53 -6.14 -14.03
C SER A 179 27.43 -5.16 -13.60
N TRP A 180 26.20 -5.46 -13.97
CA TRP A 180 25.04 -4.69 -13.52
C TRP A 180 24.94 -4.63 -11.99
N ASP A 181 25.22 -5.74 -11.31
CA ASP A 181 25.10 -5.83 -9.85
C ASP A 181 26.13 -4.92 -9.15
N ASN A 182 27.38 -4.90 -9.59
CA ASN A 182 28.40 -3.98 -9.04
C ASN A 182 28.06 -2.52 -9.33
N PHE A 183 27.58 -2.23 -10.53
CA PHE A 183 27.16 -0.89 -10.92
C PHE A 183 26.01 -0.38 -10.01
N ILE A 184 24.99 -1.22 -9.76
CA ILE A 184 23.88 -0.89 -8.88
C ILE A 184 24.33 -0.73 -7.42
N LEU A 185 25.25 -1.57 -6.94
CA LEU A 185 25.82 -1.44 -5.59
C LEU A 185 26.54 -0.10 -5.42
N ALA A 186 27.28 0.34 -6.43
CA ALA A 186 27.94 1.64 -6.40
C ALA A 186 26.92 2.80 -6.26
N ILE A 187 25.84 2.76 -7.02
CA ILE A 187 24.76 3.77 -6.93
C ILE A 187 24.07 3.70 -5.56
N ALA A 188 23.80 2.49 -5.04
CA ALA A 188 23.14 2.26 -3.76
C ALA A 188 23.93 2.79 -2.56
N ASN A 189 25.24 2.96 -2.69
CA ASN A 189 26.09 3.56 -1.67
C ASN A 189 25.83 5.07 -1.46
N ASP A 190 25.15 5.73 -2.41
CA ASP A 190 24.66 7.09 -2.15
C ASP A 190 23.39 7.02 -1.31
N PRO A 191 23.40 7.51 -0.05
CA PRO A 191 22.24 7.40 0.86
C PRO A 191 21.01 8.16 0.37
N ARG A 192 21.18 9.12 -0.54
CA ARG A 192 20.08 9.88 -1.16
C ARG A 192 19.27 9.02 -2.13
N ILE A 193 19.90 7.97 -2.69
CA ILE A 193 19.25 7.02 -3.60
C ILE A 193 18.65 5.86 -2.81
N GLY A 194 19.40 5.25 -1.89
CA GLY A 194 19.02 4.06 -1.14
C GLY A 194 18.95 2.80 -2.03
N ASN A 195 18.95 1.64 -1.42
CA ASN A 195 19.14 0.35 -2.09
C ASN A 195 17.87 -0.36 -2.56
N SER A 196 16.67 0.13 -2.23
CA SER A 196 15.41 -0.54 -2.59
C SER A 196 14.96 -0.22 -4.01
N HIS A 197 14.22 -1.16 -4.64
CA HIS A 197 13.55 -0.95 -5.94
C HIS A 197 14.49 -0.63 -7.13
N MET A 198 15.72 -1.16 -7.09
CA MET A 198 16.74 -0.95 -8.14
C MET A 198 17.05 -2.24 -8.92
N GLN A 199 16.56 -3.38 -8.46
CA GLN A 199 16.85 -4.69 -9.06
C GLN A 199 16.18 -4.82 -10.43
N VAL A 200 16.97 -5.24 -11.44
CA VAL A 200 16.51 -5.50 -12.81
C VAL A 200 17.14 -6.83 -13.30
N PRO A 201 16.34 -7.84 -13.68
CA PRO A 201 14.87 -7.90 -13.56
C PRO A 201 14.41 -7.85 -12.11
N GLY A 202 13.13 -7.50 -11.90
CA GLY A 202 12.52 -7.52 -10.58
C GLY A 202 12.49 -8.92 -9.95
N HIS A 203 12.08 -8.99 -8.69
CA HIS A 203 12.02 -10.25 -7.93
C HIS A 203 11.01 -11.29 -8.45
N ASP A 204 10.16 -10.91 -9.39
CA ASP A 204 9.28 -11.81 -10.16
C ASP A 204 9.93 -12.31 -11.46
N GLY A 205 11.21 -11.98 -11.68
CA GLY A 205 11.97 -12.32 -12.88
C GLY A 205 11.61 -11.50 -14.12
N ARG A 206 10.83 -10.43 -13.98
CA ARG A 206 10.31 -9.60 -15.08
C ARG A 206 10.86 -8.18 -15.03
N LEU A 207 10.88 -7.54 -16.18
CA LEU A 207 11.18 -6.12 -16.32
C LEU A 207 9.94 -5.29 -15.92
N GLY A 208 10.19 -4.05 -15.51
CA GLY A 208 9.15 -3.13 -15.05
C GLY A 208 8.62 -3.46 -13.66
N PHE A 209 7.72 -2.62 -13.15
CA PHE A 209 7.04 -2.89 -11.88
C PHE A 209 5.74 -3.65 -12.10
N GLY A 210 5.52 -4.65 -11.25
CA GLY A 210 4.34 -5.49 -11.18
C GLY A 210 3.85 -5.67 -9.75
N GLY A 211 3.17 -6.78 -9.51
CA GLY A 211 2.59 -7.11 -8.21
C GLY A 211 1.27 -6.37 -7.93
N ALA A 212 0.79 -6.51 -6.71
CA ALA A 212 -0.55 -6.06 -6.31
C ALA A 212 -0.67 -4.55 -6.07
N CYS A 213 0.44 -3.86 -5.74
CA CYS A 213 0.38 -2.50 -5.19
C CYS A 213 0.78 -1.43 -6.20
N LEU A 214 2.02 -1.48 -6.72
CA LEU A 214 2.55 -0.37 -7.53
C LEU A 214 1.70 -0.06 -8.77
N PRO A 215 1.25 -1.05 -9.59
CA PRO A 215 0.42 -0.74 -10.75
C PRO A 215 -0.92 -0.12 -10.36
N LYS A 216 -1.60 -0.70 -9.38
CA LYS A 216 -2.90 -0.24 -8.90
C LYS A 216 -2.84 1.18 -8.34
N ASP A 217 -1.91 1.41 -7.42
CA ASP A 217 -1.83 2.69 -6.70
C ASP A 217 -1.34 3.82 -7.63
N SER A 218 -0.40 3.54 -8.53
CA SER A 218 0.07 4.53 -9.51
C SER A 218 -1.04 4.97 -10.46
N ASN A 219 -1.83 4.03 -11.01
CA ASN A 219 -2.94 4.35 -11.89
C ASN A 219 -4.03 5.15 -11.16
N ALA A 220 -4.46 4.67 -9.98
CA ALA A 220 -5.47 5.35 -9.18
C ALA A 220 -5.03 6.78 -8.80
N PHE A 221 -3.76 6.97 -8.43
CA PHE A 221 -3.23 8.28 -8.08
C PHE A 221 -3.10 9.22 -9.28
N ASN A 222 -2.71 8.68 -10.45
CA ASN A 222 -2.70 9.47 -11.69
C ASN A 222 -4.09 9.97 -12.05
N ILE A 223 -5.12 9.10 -12.01
CA ILE A 223 -6.51 9.48 -12.28
C ILE A 223 -6.97 10.54 -11.28
N TYR A 224 -6.72 10.33 -9.99
CA TYR A 224 -7.07 11.31 -8.96
C TYR A 224 -6.40 12.67 -9.20
N SER A 225 -5.14 12.70 -9.64
CA SER A 225 -4.43 13.95 -9.95
C SER A 225 -5.08 14.73 -11.10
N GLU A 226 -5.57 14.00 -12.11
CA GLU A 226 -6.33 14.60 -13.23
C GLU A 226 -7.70 15.12 -12.79
N GLU A 227 -8.41 14.37 -11.93
CA GLU A 227 -9.71 14.76 -11.37
C GLU A 227 -9.65 16.05 -10.54
N VAL A 228 -8.56 16.27 -9.80
CA VAL A 228 -8.38 17.49 -8.99
C VAL A 228 -7.76 18.65 -9.79
N GLY A 229 -7.48 18.45 -11.08
CA GLY A 229 -6.94 19.50 -11.96
C GLY A 229 -5.42 19.70 -11.89
N GLU A 230 -4.69 18.81 -11.19
CA GLU A 230 -3.23 18.89 -11.02
C GLU A 230 -2.55 17.60 -11.55
N PRO A 231 -2.51 17.38 -12.87
CA PRO A 231 -2.05 16.11 -13.43
C PRO A 231 -0.57 15.85 -13.20
N LEU A 232 -0.25 14.66 -12.71
CA LEU A 232 1.11 14.17 -12.49
C LEU A 232 1.71 13.63 -13.80
N SER A 233 2.13 14.52 -14.70
CA SER A 233 2.61 14.18 -16.05
C SER A 233 3.79 13.22 -16.06
N LEU A 234 4.70 13.32 -15.10
CA LEU A 234 5.80 12.36 -14.93
C LEU A 234 5.27 10.97 -14.59
N LEU A 235 4.35 10.86 -13.63
CA LEU A 235 3.76 9.57 -13.23
C LEU A 235 3.00 8.92 -14.40
N LYS A 236 2.26 9.71 -15.18
CA LYS A 236 1.59 9.25 -16.39
C LYS A 236 2.57 8.63 -17.40
N LYS A 237 3.74 9.28 -17.59
CA LYS A 237 4.79 8.75 -18.46
C LYS A 237 5.40 7.46 -17.91
N VAL A 238 5.63 7.39 -16.62
CA VAL A 238 6.13 6.18 -15.91
C VAL A 238 5.18 5.00 -16.11
N ILE A 239 3.88 5.20 -15.89
CA ILE A 239 2.85 4.18 -16.11
C ILE A 239 2.87 3.69 -17.57
N LYS A 240 2.85 4.62 -18.52
CA LYS A 240 2.89 4.28 -19.96
C LYS A 240 4.15 3.49 -20.33
N THR A 241 5.31 3.86 -19.82
CA THR A 241 6.56 3.14 -20.05
C THR A 241 6.49 1.73 -19.45
N ASN A 242 6.01 1.62 -18.22
CA ASN A 242 5.87 0.32 -17.55
C ASN A 242 4.88 -0.61 -18.27
N ASN A 243 3.75 -0.09 -18.72
CA ASN A 243 2.73 -0.88 -19.41
C ASN A 243 3.30 -1.50 -20.69
N LYS A 244 4.06 -0.74 -21.50
CA LYS A 244 4.77 -1.27 -22.68
C LYS A 244 5.75 -2.40 -22.35
N ILE A 245 6.36 -2.37 -21.16
CA ILE A 245 7.27 -3.42 -20.71
C ILE A 245 6.45 -4.64 -20.26
N ARG A 246 5.43 -4.42 -19.43
CA ARG A 246 4.65 -5.48 -18.78
C ARG A 246 3.67 -6.19 -19.71
N ALA A 247 3.10 -5.52 -20.68
CA ALA A 247 2.20 -6.12 -21.68
C ALA A 247 2.86 -7.27 -22.49
N LYS A 248 4.19 -7.30 -22.54
CA LYS A 248 4.95 -8.41 -23.17
C LYS A 248 4.84 -9.73 -22.40
N TYR A 249 4.36 -9.73 -21.17
CA TYR A 249 4.22 -10.91 -20.33
C TYR A 249 2.76 -11.38 -20.30
N ASN A 250 2.49 -12.51 -20.91
CA ASN A 250 1.14 -13.07 -21.09
C ASN A 250 0.53 -13.65 -19.79
N VAL A 251 1.34 -13.86 -18.75
CA VAL A 251 0.89 -14.51 -17.50
C VAL A 251 0.92 -13.50 -16.36
N LYS A 252 -0.20 -13.35 -15.68
CA LYS A 252 -0.30 -12.57 -14.44
C LYS A 252 -0.01 -13.43 -13.22
N THR A 253 0.56 -12.85 -12.18
CA THR A 253 0.68 -13.50 -10.88
C THR A 253 -0.70 -13.63 -10.24
N LEU A 254 -0.87 -14.55 -9.27
CA LEU A 254 -2.13 -14.70 -8.54
C LEU A 254 -2.57 -13.37 -7.89
N ARG A 255 -1.63 -12.62 -7.34
CA ARG A 255 -1.90 -11.33 -6.70
C ARG A 255 -2.29 -10.23 -7.69
N GLU A 256 -1.73 -10.24 -8.88
CA GLU A 256 -2.17 -9.34 -9.96
C GLU A 256 -3.61 -9.66 -10.39
N LEU A 257 -3.98 -10.94 -10.43
CA LEU A 257 -5.35 -11.38 -10.71
C LEU A 257 -6.33 -10.95 -9.60
N GLU A 258 -5.98 -11.18 -8.32
CA GLU A 258 -6.81 -10.79 -7.16
C GLU A 258 -7.05 -9.27 -7.08
N GLN A 259 -6.17 -8.46 -7.62
CA GLN A 259 -6.26 -6.99 -7.64
C GLN A 259 -6.69 -6.43 -9.00
N ASN A 260 -7.12 -7.28 -9.94
CA ASN A 260 -7.53 -6.94 -11.30
C ASN A 260 -6.49 -6.09 -12.07
N ILE A 261 -5.19 -6.32 -11.81
CA ILE A 261 -4.12 -5.54 -12.45
C ILE A 261 -4.17 -5.69 -13.96
N LYS A 262 -4.13 -4.57 -14.66
CA LYS A 262 -4.07 -4.48 -16.12
C LYS A 262 -2.89 -3.63 -16.54
N TYR A 263 -2.37 -3.95 -17.71
CA TYR A 263 -1.33 -3.18 -18.38
C TYR A 263 -1.85 -2.86 -19.78
N ASP A 264 -2.19 -1.60 -20.01
CA ASP A 264 -2.63 -1.13 -21.31
C ASP A 264 -1.46 -0.55 -22.09
N GLU A 265 -1.42 -0.79 -23.41
CA GLU A 265 -0.31 -0.34 -24.28
C GLU A 265 -0.54 1.09 -24.83
N GLU A 266 -1.73 1.71 -24.63
CA GLU A 266 -2.06 3.02 -25.20
C GLU A 266 -1.32 4.22 -24.57
#